data_a5c61e790fe471a42d3182b0b8866df7
#
_entry.id   a5c61e790fe471a42d3182b0b8866df7
#
_cell.length_a   1.000
_cell.length_b   1.000
_cell.length_c   1.000
_cell.angle_alpha   90.00
_cell.angle_beta   90.00
_cell.angle_gamma   90.00
#
_symmetry.space_group_name_H-M   'P 1'
#
loop_
_entity.id
_entity.type
_entity.pdbx_description
1 polymer ?
#
loop_
_entity_poly.entity_id
_entity_poly.type
_entity_poly.pdbx_seq_one_letter_code
_entity_poly.pdbx_strand_id
1 'polypeptide(L)'
;MWFRSKPGKSRAAAKGRDVQSTPKTSTDVVLERVRLPVDLLQPGMKVVKLDRPWTEVPVLFQGFTLQTEAEARVLRQYCAWVVVEDEAERLAPVLDQIPHLKQRTTEPLQETRTLEQELPRAADTWSRTQQFVEKLIRDIEQNNDLELASARPLIRSCVDSVKTNASAMFWMARIKHRDAYTAEHCLRVAILTVAFARFLGLPEDDLEVAGMCGLLHDIGKLRVPDEILNKPGPLSPQEYEVMRKHTTLGHELLKQDPSLDPIISDVTLHHHERIDGRGYPQQLPEWQISRFARLIAIVDAYDAMTSDRCYRDGMSPADAVRILYKNRAQQFDADMVEAFIRMIGIYPPGSLVELNTGEVALVVSTHPGRKLKPKVEILLDNNKHPVTPRVMDLGSQTTTDGPVREIKAPLPDGAFGISLEGRVKQLMAKTIANHS
;
A
#
# COMPACT_ATOMS: atom_id res chain seq x y z
N MET A 1 26.94 27.86 -4.93
CA MET A 1 28.11 28.05 -5.84
C MET A 1 27.91 27.07 -6.97
N TRP A 2 27.36 27.55 -8.07
CA TRP A 2 27.97 27.98 -9.34
C TRP A 2 28.52 26.77 -10.11
N PHE A 3 28.05 26.40 -11.32
CA PHE A 3 28.14 27.14 -12.58
C PHE A 3 27.03 26.77 -13.59
N ARG A 4 26.55 27.79 -14.27
CA ARG A 4 25.78 27.74 -15.53
C ARG A 4 26.75 27.68 -16.72
N SER A 5 26.33 27.04 -17.84
CA SER A 5 26.69 27.55 -19.18
C SER A 5 25.63 27.12 -20.22
N LYS A 6 25.16 28.06 -20.99
CA LYS A 6 24.33 27.98 -22.20
C LYS A 6 25.17 28.46 -23.40
N PRO A 7 24.66 28.59 -24.64
CA PRO A 7 24.56 27.62 -25.72
C PRO A 7 25.27 28.08 -26.99
N GLY A 8 25.46 27.22 -27.98
CA GLY A 8 25.92 27.57 -29.31
C GLY A 8 24.90 27.18 -30.39
N LYS A 9 24.41 28.15 -31.14
CA LYS A 9 23.65 28.00 -32.38
C LYS A 9 24.59 27.91 -33.56
N SER A 10 24.32 27.05 -34.54
CA SER A 10 24.63 27.35 -35.93
C SER A 10 23.62 26.69 -36.88
N ARG A 11 23.09 27.52 -37.80
CA ARG A 11 22.27 27.17 -38.95
C ARG A 11 23.15 26.70 -40.10
N ALA A 12 22.67 25.71 -40.86
CA ALA A 12 22.89 25.68 -42.31
C ALA A 12 21.76 24.89 -42.99
N ALA A 13 21.18 25.49 -44.00
CA ALA A 13 20.14 24.97 -44.88
C ALA A 13 20.77 24.29 -46.09
N ALA A 14 20.19 23.17 -46.58
CA ALA A 14 20.30 22.75 -47.98
C ALA A 14 19.14 21.81 -48.36
N LYS A 15 18.30 22.32 -49.23
CA LYS A 15 17.63 21.83 -50.45
C LYS A 15 17.32 20.33 -50.58
N GLY A 16 16.06 20.14 -50.91
CA GLY A 16 15.32 18.92 -51.16
C GLY A 16 15.77 18.04 -52.33
N ARG A 17 15.31 16.82 -52.26
CA ARG A 17 14.99 15.94 -53.41
C ARG A 17 13.80 15.07 -53.03
N ASP A 18 12.78 15.10 -53.86
CA ASP A 18 11.65 14.19 -53.86
C ASP A 18 12.14 12.76 -54.05
N VAL A 19 11.71 11.88 -53.15
CA VAL A 19 11.69 10.41 -53.36
C VAL A 19 10.35 9.89 -52.89
N GLN A 20 9.67 9.23 -53.81
CA GLN A 20 8.37 8.63 -53.72
C GLN A 20 8.20 7.78 -52.46
N SER A 21 7.12 8.04 -51.73
CA SER A 21 6.65 7.28 -50.59
C SER A 21 6.03 5.96 -51.03
N THR A 22 6.70 4.86 -50.76
CA THR A 22 6.04 3.54 -50.59
C THR A 22 5.50 3.43 -49.18
N PRO A 23 4.29 2.95 -48.99
CA PRO A 23 3.77 2.74 -47.63
C PRO A 23 4.48 1.56 -46.97
N LYS A 24 5.32 1.81 -45.97
CA LYS A 24 5.78 0.82 -45.02
C LYS A 24 4.72 0.69 -43.94
N THR A 25 3.90 -0.34 -43.99
CA THR A 25 3.18 -0.87 -42.86
C THR A 25 4.21 -1.49 -41.91
N SER A 26 4.73 -0.69 -40.98
CA SER A 26 5.35 -1.23 -39.77
C SER A 26 4.25 -1.28 -38.69
N THR A 27 3.69 -2.46 -38.49
CA THR A 27 3.03 -2.78 -37.22
C THR A 27 4.10 -2.65 -36.14
N ASP A 28 4.02 -1.60 -35.32
CA ASP A 28 4.85 -1.49 -34.14
C ASP A 28 4.46 -2.64 -33.20
N VAL A 29 5.31 -3.68 -33.18
CA VAL A 29 5.14 -4.84 -32.28
C VAL A 29 5.42 -4.34 -30.87
N VAL A 30 4.39 -4.32 -30.03
CA VAL A 30 4.51 -3.96 -28.63
C VAL A 30 5.07 -5.17 -27.88
N LEU A 31 6.35 -5.09 -27.47
CA LEU A 31 6.97 -6.08 -26.60
C LEU A 31 6.60 -5.79 -25.16
N GLU A 32 6.12 -6.80 -24.46
CA GLU A 32 5.81 -6.76 -23.03
C GLU A 32 6.85 -7.53 -22.23
N ARG A 33 7.15 -7.05 -21.03
CA ARG A 33 7.98 -7.74 -20.05
C ARG A 33 7.12 -8.30 -18.95
N VAL A 34 7.11 -9.61 -18.81
CA VAL A 34 6.26 -10.30 -17.84
C VAL A 34 7.10 -11.23 -16.97
N ARG A 35 6.83 -11.21 -15.67
CA ARG A 35 7.39 -12.16 -14.72
C ARG A 35 6.60 -13.46 -14.78
N LEU A 36 7.27 -14.56 -15.08
CA LEU A 36 6.68 -15.90 -15.17
C LEU A 36 7.29 -16.85 -14.14
N PRO A 37 6.52 -17.71 -13.48
CA PRO A 37 7.01 -18.92 -12.84
C PRO A 37 7.75 -19.78 -13.85
N VAL A 38 8.86 -20.39 -13.45
CA VAL A 38 9.72 -21.17 -14.36
C VAL A 38 9.02 -22.38 -14.96
N ASP A 39 7.97 -22.89 -14.29
CA ASP A 39 7.17 -24.01 -14.78
C ASP A 39 6.41 -23.71 -16.07
N LEU A 40 6.16 -22.43 -16.35
CA LEU A 40 5.45 -21.96 -17.55
C LEU A 40 6.38 -21.57 -18.69
N LEU A 41 7.69 -21.73 -18.52
CA LEU A 41 8.65 -21.43 -19.57
C LEU A 41 8.52 -22.40 -20.75
N GLN A 42 8.52 -21.83 -21.94
CA GLN A 42 8.44 -22.56 -23.21
C GLN A 42 9.60 -22.13 -24.15
N PRO A 43 10.06 -23.03 -25.01
CA PRO A 43 10.98 -22.64 -26.08
C PRO A 43 10.39 -21.50 -26.94
N GLY A 44 11.25 -20.57 -27.33
CA GLY A 44 10.89 -19.36 -28.04
C GLY A 44 10.78 -18.11 -27.17
N MET A 45 10.58 -18.24 -25.84
CA MET A 45 10.54 -17.11 -24.91
C MET A 45 11.92 -16.48 -24.70
N LYS A 46 11.99 -15.17 -24.72
CA LYS A 46 13.23 -14.43 -24.43
C LYS A 46 13.30 -14.10 -22.94
N VAL A 47 14.20 -14.76 -22.22
CA VAL A 47 14.45 -14.53 -20.79
C VAL A 47 15.40 -13.34 -20.64
N VAL A 48 14.94 -12.28 -19.96
CA VAL A 48 15.71 -11.03 -19.78
C VAL A 48 16.18 -10.81 -18.35
N LYS A 49 15.58 -11.50 -17.36
CA LYS A 49 15.98 -11.42 -15.94
C LYS A 49 15.68 -12.74 -15.23
N LEU A 50 16.53 -13.10 -14.28
CA LEU A 50 16.33 -14.23 -13.37
C LEU A 50 15.98 -13.72 -11.96
N ASP A 51 15.48 -14.61 -11.10
CA ASP A 51 15.24 -14.34 -9.67
C ASP A 51 16.52 -14.33 -8.83
N ARG A 52 17.67 -14.59 -9.46
CA ARG A 52 19.01 -14.65 -8.86
C ARG A 52 20.08 -14.14 -9.83
N PRO A 53 21.31 -13.94 -9.38
CA PRO A 53 22.43 -13.60 -10.26
C PRO A 53 22.62 -14.64 -11.36
N TRP A 54 22.85 -14.19 -12.58
CA TRP A 54 23.13 -15.05 -13.74
C TRP A 54 24.32 -16.00 -13.50
N THR A 55 25.28 -15.59 -12.67
CA THR A 55 26.46 -16.37 -12.30
C THR A 55 26.14 -17.60 -11.45
N GLU A 56 24.97 -17.69 -10.86
CA GLU A 56 24.51 -18.81 -10.04
C GLU A 56 23.73 -19.86 -10.85
N VAL A 57 23.48 -19.59 -12.11
CA VAL A 57 22.73 -20.46 -13.01
C VAL A 57 23.62 -20.86 -14.18
N PRO A 58 23.72 -22.16 -14.54
CA PRO A 58 24.57 -22.62 -15.61
C PRO A 58 24.00 -22.31 -17.01
N VAL A 59 23.82 -21.02 -17.30
CA VAL A 59 23.39 -20.48 -18.59
C VAL A 59 24.48 -19.60 -19.18
N LEU A 60 24.65 -19.62 -20.49
CA LEU A 60 25.82 -19.03 -21.15
C LEU A 60 25.75 -17.49 -21.24
N PHE A 61 24.59 -16.88 -21.28
CA PHE A 61 24.45 -15.44 -21.55
C PHE A 61 23.28 -14.83 -20.77
N GLN A 62 23.38 -13.53 -20.46
CA GLN A 62 22.27 -12.71 -19.97
C GLN A 62 21.35 -12.34 -21.15
N GLY A 63 20.04 -12.45 -20.96
CA GLY A 63 19.08 -12.05 -21.98
C GLY A 63 19.07 -12.94 -23.23
N PHE A 64 18.74 -14.21 -23.08
CA PHE A 64 18.70 -15.18 -24.17
C PHE A 64 17.28 -15.68 -24.47
N THR A 65 17.07 -16.12 -25.71
CA THR A 65 15.83 -16.81 -26.10
C THR A 65 16.00 -18.31 -25.87
N LEU A 66 15.08 -18.90 -25.12
CA LEU A 66 15.00 -20.35 -24.91
C LEU A 66 14.85 -21.07 -26.26
N GLN A 67 15.80 -21.90 -26.61
CA GLN A 67 15.77 -22.66 -27.86
C GLN A 67 15.19 -24.07 -27.64
N THR A 68 15.37 -24.61 -26.44
CA THR A 68 15.05 -26.02 -26.16
C THR A 68 14.37 -26.16 -24.78
N GLU A 69 13.64 -27.27 -24.63
CA GLU A 69 13.07 -27.67 -23.34
C GLU A 69 14.17 -28.04 -22.31
N ALA A 70 15.36 -28.41 -22.78
CA ALA A 70 16.49 -28.68 -21.88
C ALA A 70 16.95 -27.40 -21.16
N GLU A 71 16.99 -26.26 -21.87
CA GLU A 71 17.32 -24.96 -21.28
C GLU A 71 16.25 -24.50 -20.28
N ALA A 72 14.97 -24.69 -20.59
CA ALA A 72 13.87 -24.42 -19.66
C ALA A 72 13.99 -25.28 -18.39
N ARG A 73 14.37 -26.56 -18.51
CA ARG A 73 14.62 -27.43 -17.35
C ARG A 73 15.76 -26.94 -16.46
N VAL A 74 16.83 -26.41 -17.04
CA VAL A 74 17.92 -25.81 -16.26
C VAL A 74 17.37 -24.63 -15.43
N LEU A 75 16.59 -23.72 -16.03
CA LEU A 75 16.02 -22.61 -15.29
C LEU A 75 15.06 -23.08 -14.18
N ARG A 76 14.24 -24.12 -14.43
CA ARG A 76 13.35 -24.72 -13.41
C ARG A 76 14.11 -25.32 -12.23
N GLN A 77 15.33 -25.80 -12.45
CA GLN A 77 16.16 -26.36 -11.38
C GLN A 77 16.77 -25.29 -10.47
N TYR A 78 17.09 -24.11 -11.02
CA TYR A 78 17.84 -23.08 -10.30
C TYR A 78 17.00 -21.85 -9.93
N CYS A 79 15.90 -21.59 -10.61
CA CYS A 79 15.08 -20.38 -10.42
C CYS A 79 13.66 -20.75 -10.00
N ALA A 80 12.99 -19.87 -9.27
CA ALA A 80 11.56 -19.96 -9.01
C ALA A 80 10.74 -19.15 -10.03
N TRP A 81 11.31 -18.05 -10.55
CA TRP A 81 10.69 -17.21 -11.57
C TRP A 81 11.75 -16.52 -12.44
N VAL A 82 11.29 -16.07 -13.60
CA VAL A 82 12.10 -15.28 -14.54
C VAL A 82 11.25 -14.14 -15.12
N VAL A 83 11.91 -13.13 -15.72
CA VAL A 83 11.21 -12.15 -16.56
C VAL A 83 11.47 -12.51 -18.02
N VAL A 84 10.39 -12.65 -18.77
CA VAL A 84 10.43 -12.85 -20.23
C VAL A 84 9.99 -11.55 -20.93
N GLU A 85 10.56 -11.32 -22.12
CA GLU A 85 10.20 -10.24 -23.03
C GLU A 85 9.70 -10.87 -24.32
N ASP A 86 8.42 -10.70 -24.66
CA ASP A 86 7.80 -11.25 -25.87
C ASP A 86 6.63 -10.39 -26.31
N GLU A 87 6.07 -10.71 -27.46
CA GLU A 87 4.88 -10.06 -27.97
C GLU A 87 3.66 -10.37 -27.08
N ALA A 88 2.81 -9.36 -26.81
CA ALA A 88 1.63 -9.50 -25.96
C ALA A 88 0.73 -10.67 -26.39
N GLU A 89 0.56 -10.88 -27.69
CA GLU A 89 -0.24 -11.98 -28.27
C GLU A 89 0.32 -13.37 -27.95
N ARG A 90 1.64 -13.50 -27.84
CA ARG A 90 2.32 -14.76 -27.47
C ARG A 90 2.29 -15.04 -25.97
N LEU A 91 2.30 -13.98 -25.16
CA LEU A 91 2.24 -14.10 -23.70
C LEU A 91 0.81 -14.39 -23.22
N ALA A 92 -0.22 -13.92 -23.91
CA ALA A 92 -1.62 -14.07 -23.50
C ALA A 92 -2.02 -15.52 -23.14
N PRO A 93 -1.73 -16.58 -23.93
CA PRO A 93 -2.10 -17.95 -23.59
C PRO A 93 -1.36 -18.50 -22.36
N VAL A 94 -0.14 -18.02 -22.12
CA VAL A 94 0.68 -18.41 -20.95
C VAL A 94 0.20 -17.69 -19.71
N LEU A 95 -0.13 -16.40 -19.82
CA LEU A 95 -0.71 -15.59 -18.76
C LEU A 95 -2.09 -16.12 -18.33
N ASP A 96 -2.85 -16.69 -19.26
CA ASP A 96 -4.14 -17.34 -18.95
C ASP A 96 -4.00 -18.60 -18.08
N GLN A 97 -2.84 -19.25 -18.09
CA GLN A 97 -2.54 -20.40 -17.24
C GLN A 97 -2.11 -20.00 -15.82
N ILE A 98 -1.84 -18.71 -15.59
CA ILE A 98 -1.45 -18.19 -14.29
C ILE A 98 -2.69 -17.58 -13.64
N PRO A 99 -3.36 -18.27 -12.68
CA PRO A 99 -4.60 -17.76 -12.06
C PRO A 99 -4.46 -16.38 -11.43
N HIS A 100 -3.23 -15.98 -11.11
CA HIS A 100 -2.89 -14.72 -10.41
C HIS A 100 -2.40 -13.60 -11.34
N LEU A 101 -2.14 -13.87 -12.63
CA LEU A 101 -1.65 -12.88 -13.61
C LEU A 101 -2.69 -12.52 -14.68
N LYS A 102 -3.88 -13.14 -14.68
CA LYS A 102 -5.01 -12.52 -15.41
C LYS A 102 -4.99 -11.07 -15.00
N GLN A 103 -4.92 -10.14 -15.97
CA GLN A 103 -5.13 -8.71 -15.68
C GLN A 103 -6.32 -8.62 -14.75
N ARG A 104 -6.05 -8.61 -13.46
CA ARG A 104 -7.08 -8.31 -12.50
C ARG A 104 -7.37 -6.87 -12.79
N THR A 105 -8.42 -6.63 -13.57
CA THR A 105 -9.20 -5.44 -13.36
C THR A 105 -9.28 -5.37 -11.85
N THR A 106 -8.58 -4.37 -11.28
CA THR A 106 -8.69 -4.05 -9.85
C THR A 106 -10.18 -3.83 -9.64
N GLU A 107 -10.90 -4.94 -9.33
CA GLU A 107 -12.32 -4.81 -9.03
C GLU A 107 -12.38 -3.88 -7.82
N PRO A 108 -13.21 -2.84 -7.89
CA PRO A 108 -13.44 -2.00 -6.72
C PRO A 108 -13.71 -2.95 -5.55
N LEU A 109 -13.13 -2.64 -4.38
CA LEU A 109 -13.43 -3.39 -3.17
C LEU A 109 -14.97 -3.42 -3.04
N GLN A 110 -15.61 -4.53 -3.48
CA GLN A 110 -17.07 -4.62 -3.48
C GLN A 110 -17.55 -4.61 -2.05
N GLU A 111 -18.31 -3.57 -1.71
CA GLU A 111 -18.95 -3.44 -0.42
C GLU A 111 -20.18 -4.34 -0.40
N THR A 112 -20.19 -5.36 0.48
CA THR A 112 -21.34 -6.26 0.68
C THR A 112 -22.31 -5.74 1.73
N ARG A 113 -21.87 -4.77 2.54
CA ARG A 113 -22.66 -4.04 3.54
C ARG A 113 -22.39 -2.55 3.42
N THR A 114 -23.34 -1.72 3.87
CA THR A 114 -23.11 -0.27 3.99
C THR A 114 -22.09 0.03 5.09
N LEU A 115 -21.55 1.25 5.07
CA LEU A 115 -20.66 1.73 6.13
C LEU A 115 -21.33 1.64 7.51
N GLU A 116 -22.58 2.10 7.62
CA GLU A 116 -23.32 2.09 8.88
C GLU A 116 -23.54 0.68 9.42
N GLN A 117 -23.79 -0.29 8.54
CA GLN A 117 -23.99 -1.69 8.93
C GLN A 117 -22.70 -2.38 9.40
N GLU A 118 -21.55 -2.03 8.80
CA GLU A 118 -20.28 -2.67 9.14
C GLU A 118 -19.53 -1.94 10.29
N LEU A 119 -19.79 -0.66 10.51
CA LEU A 119 -19.06 0.16 11.47
C LEU A 119 -19.05 -0.40 12.91
N PRO A 120 -20.15 -0.95 13.48
CA PRO A 120 -20.11 -1.53 14.81
C PRO A 120 -19.17 -2.73 14.91
N ARG A 121 -19.14 -3.60 13.89
CA ARG A 121 -18.23 -4.76 13.82
C ARG A 121 -16.79 -4.32 13.65
N ALA A 122 -16.54 -3.33 12.79
CA ALA A 122 -15.21 -2.76 12.60
C ALA A 122 -14.66 -2.14 13.90
N ALA A 123 -15.51 -1.44 14.66
CA ALA A 123 -15.14 -0.85 15.95
C ALA A 123 -14.82 -1.91 17.02
N ASP A 124 -15.61 -2.99 17.12
CA ASP A 124 -15.31 -4.11 18.04
C ASP A 124 -13.99 -4.79 17.65
N THR A 125 -13.82 -5.10 16.36
CA THR A 125 -12.59 -5.71 15.83
C THR A 125 -11.38 -4.82 16.12
N TRP A 126 -11.48 -3.52 15.88
CA TRP A 126 -10.43 -2.55 16.20
C TRP A 126 -10.06 -2.61 17.68
N SER A 127 -11.06 -2.45 18.58
CA SER A 127 -10.82 -2.41 20.01
C SER A 127 -10.16 -3.68 20.54
N ARG A 128 -10.64 -4.85 20.12
CA ARG A 128 -10.06 -6.14 20.55
C ARG A 128 -8.63 -6.32 20.04
N THR A 129 -8.37 -5.93 18.79
CA THR A 129 -7.02 -6.05 18.23
C THR A 129 -6.06 -5.05 18.88
N GLN A 130 -6.53 -3.84 19.18
CA GLN A 130 -5.74 -2.85 19.91
C GLN A 130 -5.37 -3.35 21.32
N GLN A 131 -6.33 -3.87 22.07
CA GLN A 131 -6.08 -4.45 23.41
C GLN A 131 -5.06 -5.60 23.36
N PHE A 132 -5.12 -6.43 22.31
CA PHE A 132 -4.14 -7.47 22.09
C PHE A 132 -2.73 -6.90 21.86
N VAL A 133 -2.60 -5.90 20.99
CA VAL A 133 -1.29 -5.26 20.73
C VAL A 133 -0.73 -4.59 21.99
N GLU A 134 -1.57 -3.90 22.75
CA GLU A 134 -1.16 -3.29 24.02
C GLU A 134 -0.71 -4.34 25.05
N LYS A 135 -1.39 -5.51 25.11
CA LYS A 135 -0.94 -6.63 25.92
C LYS A 135 0.41 -7.16 25.42
N LEU A 136 0.55 -7.38 24.11
CA LEU A 136 1.79 -7.88 23.52
C LEU A 136 2.97 -6.96 23.82
N ILE A 137 2.77 -5.63 23.73
CA ILE A 137 3.79 -4.64 24.10
C ILE A 137 4.24 -4.83 25.54
N ARG A 138 3.28 -4.89 26.49
CA ARG A 138 3.59 -5.12 27.91
C ARG A 138 4.31 -6.44 28.17
N ASP A 139 3.91 -7.52 27.50
CA ASP A 139 4.54 -8.84 27.66
C ASP A 139 6.02 -8.80 27.20
N ILE A 140 6.32 -8.10 26.09
CA ILE A 140 7.69 -7.93 25.61
C ILE A 140 8.53 -7.07 26.56
N GLU A 141 7.99 -5.97 27.07
CA GLU A 141 8.67 -5.10 28.03
C GLU A 141 9.01 -5.82 29.34
N GLN A 142 8.13 -6.74 29.77
CA GLN A 142 8.31 -7.53 30.98
C GLN A 142 9.11 -8.83 30.76
N ASN A 143 9.56 -9.12 29.54
CA ASN A 143 10.20 -10.37 29.13
C ASN A 143 9.35 -11.61 29.41
N ASN A 144 8.02 -11.50 29.29
CA ASN A 144 7.09 -12.61 29.38
C ASN A 144 7.12 -13.43 28.08
N ASP A 145 6.57 -14.65 28.15
CA ASP A 145 6.33 -15.47 26.95
C ASP A 145 5.34 -14.81 26.01
N LEU A 146 5.62 -14.84 24.72
CA LEU A 146 4.79 -14.20 23.68
C LEU A 146 3.72 -15.17 23.19
N GLU A 147 2.46 -14.77 23.28
CA GLU A 147 1.32 -15.53 22.76
C GLU A 147 0.90 -15.00 21.38
N LEU A 148 1.75 -15.16 20.36
CA LEU A 148 1.50 -14.64 19.02
C LEU A 148 0.39 -15.39 18.27
N ALA A 149 0.11 -16.63 18.62
CA ALA A 149 -0.98 -17.40 18.02
C ALA A 149 -2.35 -16.73 18.17
N SER A 150 -2.57 -15.98 19.28
CA SER A 150 -3.81 -15.23 19.53
C SER A 150 -4.02 -14.02 18.59
N ALA A 151 -2.99 -13.56 17.87
CA ALA A 151 -3.12 -12.50 16.87
C ALA A 151 -3.89 -12.95 15.63
N ARG A 152 -3.73 -14.21 15.21
CA ARG A 152 -4.29 -14.73 13.95
C ARG A 152 -5.82 -14.61 13.86
N PRO A 153 -6.62 -15.00 14.87
CA PRO A 153 -8.07 -14.81 14.84
C PRO A 153 -8.50 -13.34 14.77
N LEU A 154 -7.73 -12.44 15.37
CA LEU A 154 -8.00 -10.99 15.34
C LEU A 154 -7.73 -10.42 13.95
N ILE A 155 -6.61 -10.78 13.34
CA ILE A 155 -6.30 -10.40 11.96
C ILE A 155 -7.33 -10.98 10.98
N ARG A 156 -7.79 -12.22 11.17
CA ARG A 156 -8.89 -12.79 10.37
C ARG A 156 -10.16 -11.94 10.48
N SER A 157 -10.51 -11.46 11.67
CA SER A 157 -11.64 -10.54 11.86
C SER A 157 -11.44 -9.22 11.12
N CYS A 158 -10.20 -8.69 11.08
CA CYS A 158 -9.86 -7.51 10.28
C CYS A 158 -10.00 -7.79 8.76
N VAL A 159 -9.52 -8.94 8.29
CA VAL A 159 -9.67 -9.39 6.88
C VAL A 159 -11.15 -9.47 6.50
N ASP A 160 -11.97 -10.09 7.34
CA ASP A 160 -13.42 -10.22 7.10
C ASP A 160 -14.10 -8.85 7.03
N SER A 161 -13.77 -7.93 7.92
CA SER A 161 -14.32 -6.57 7.91
C SER A 161 -13.87 -5.80 6.67
N VAL A 162 -12.59 -5.86 6.30
CA VAL A 162 -12.06 -5.27 5.06
C VAL A 162 -12.75 -5.88 3.82
N LYS A 163 -13.03 -7.19 3.81
CA LYS A 163 -13.76 -7.86 2.71
C LYS A 163 -15.22 -7.40 2.64
N THR A 164 -15.82 -7.09 3.75
CA THR A 164 -17.22 -6.66 3.85
C THR A 164 -17.38 -5.19 3.47
N ASN A 165 -16.64 -4.30 4.11
CA ASN A 165 -16.55 -2.87 3.80
C ASN A 165 -15.24 -2.27 4.32
N ALA A 166 -14.25 -2.14 3.43
CA ALA A 166 -12.93 -1.60 3.79
C ALA A 166 -13.00 -0.17 4.35
N SER A 167 -14.00 0.64 3.93
CA SER A 167 -14.16 2.01 4.40
C SER A 167 -14.45 2.09 5.89
N ALA A 168 -15.15 1.10 6.47
CA ALA A 168 -15.40 1.05 7.91
C ALA A 168 -14.09 0.92 8.71
N MET A 169 -13.20 0.00 8.29
CA MET A 169 -11.88 -0.15 8.90
C MET A 169 -10.97 1.06 8.67
N PHE A 170 -11.07 1.72 7.50
CA PHE A 170 -10.34 2.97 7.25
C PHE A 170 -10.82 4.11 8.14
N TRP A 171 -12.13 4.21 8.41
CA TRP A 171 -12.65 5.18 9.36
C TRP A 171 -12.08 4.94 10.76
N MET A 172 -12.09 3.69 11.24
CA MET A 172 -11.47 3.33 12.52
C MET A 172 -9.98 3.67 12.55
N ALA A 173 -9.24 3.33 11.49
CA ALA A 173 -7.81 3.60 11.37
C ALA A 173 -7.45 5.11 11.36
N ARG A 174 -8.40 6.00 11.08
CA ARG A 174 -8.20 7.46 11.10
C ARG A 174 -8.53 8.12 12.43
N ILE A 175 -9.25 7.45 13.31
CA ILE A 175 -9.45 7.93 14.69
C ILE A 175 -8.12 7.73 15.43
N LYS A 176 -7.59 8.81 15.99
CA LYS A 176 -6.25 8.81 16.61
C LYS A 176 -6.35 9.19 18.09
N HIS A 177 -5.62 8.46 18.93
CA HIS A 177 -5.46 8.77 20.33
C HIS A 177 -3.98 9.01 20.63
N ARG A 178 -3.65 10.10 21.32
CA ARG A 178 -2.26 10.51 21.54
C ARG A 178 -1.43 9.52 22.37
N ASP A 179 -2.08 8.80 23.27
CA ASP A 179 -1.41 7.96 24.27
C ASP A 179 -1.14 6.50 23.78
N ALA A 180 -1.72 6.08 22.65
CA ALA A 180 -1.62 4.69 22.14
C ALA A 180 -0.84 4.59 20.82
N TYR A 181 0.09 5.50 20.55
CA TYR A 181 0.71 5.69 19.23
C TYR A 181 1.28 4.40 18.61
N THR A 182 2.09 3.63 19.37
CA THR A 182 2.76 2.43 18.82
C THR A 182 1.76 1.32 18.49
N ALA A 183 0.81 1.05 19.39
CA ALA A 183 -0.21 0.01 19.17
C ALA A 183 -1.14 0.38 18.01
N GLU A 184 -1.59 1.63 17.95
CA GLU A 184 -2.43 2.12 16.86
C GLU A 184 -1.70 2.12 15.52
N HIS A 185 -0.41 2.49 15.47
CA HIS A 185 0.40 2.44 14.27
C HIS A 185 0.46 1.02 13.70
N CYS A 186 0.83 0.04 14.51
CA CYS A 186 0.88 -1.36 14.09
C CYS A 186 -0.47 -1.85 13.55
N LEU A 187 -1.57 -1.48 14.22
CA LEU A 187 -2.91 -1.86 13.80
C LEU A 187 -3.32 -1.15 12.50
N ARG A 188 -3.04 0.15 12.34
CA ARG A 188 -3.29 0.88 11.09
C ARG A 188 -2.52 0.29 9.92
N VAL A 189 -1.22 -0.01 10.12
CA VAL A 189 -0.40 -0.65 9.09
C VAL A 189 -0.97 -2.02 8.74
N ALA A 190 -1.39 -2.84 9.72
CA ALA A 190 -2.02 -4.13 9.46
C ALA A 190 -3.27 -4.00 8.58
N ILE A 191 -4.19 -3.10 8.93
CA ILE A 191 -5.45 -2.89 8.20
C ILE A 191 -5.22 -2.36 6.79
N LEU A 192 -4.37 -1.35 6.64
CA LEU A 192 -4.03 -0.80 5.33
C LEU A 192 -3.33 -1.85 4.46
N THR A 193 -2.50 -2.71 5.06
CA THR A 193 -1.81 -3.81 4.38
C THR A 193 -2.80 -4.87 3.89
N VAL A 194 -3.74 -5.29 4.72
CA VAL A 194 -4.83 -6.22 4.33
C VAL A 194 -5.63 -5.65 3.16
N ALA A 195 -6.05 -4.40 3.27
CA ALA A 195 -6.80 -3.74 2.20
C ALA A 195 -5.99 -3.62 0.90
N PHE A 196 -4.70 -3.31 1.02
CA PHE A 196 -3.82 -3.21 -0.13
C PHE A 196 -3.53 -4.58 -0.77
N ALA A 197 -3.26 -5.61 0.02
CA ALA A 197 -3.11 -6.98 -0.46
C ALA A 197 -4.37 -7.47 -1.19
N ARG A 198 -5.56 -7.21 -0.61
CA ARG A 198 -6.85 -7.50 -1.26
C ARG A 198 -7.00 -6.73 -2.58
N PHE A 199 -6.70 -5.44 -2.61
CA PHE A 199 -6.76 -4.61 -3.82
C PHE A 199 -5.82 -5.12 -4.92
N LEU A 200 -4.64 -5.61 -4.55
CA LEU A 200 -3.70 -6.29 -5.44
C LEU A 200 -4.17 -7.68 -5.83
N GLY A 201 -5.27 -8.15 -5.23
CA GLY A 201 -5.89 -9.43 -5.52
C GLY A 201 -5.10 -10.62 -5.00
N LEU A 202 -4.43 -10.52 -3.86
CA LEU A 202 -3.81 -11.66 -3.20
C LEU A 202 -4.87 -12.68 -2.75
N PRO A 203 -4.53 -13.97 -2.68
CA PRO A 203 -5.38 -15.02 -2.12
C PRO A 203 -5.76 -14.73 -0.67
N GLU A 204 -6.83 -15.34 -0.16
CA GLU A 204 -7.35 -15.09 1.18
C GLU A 204 -6.34 -15.43 2.28
N ASP A 205 -5.63 -16.56 2.15
CA ASP A 205 -4.58 -16.96 3.10
C ASP A 205 -3.44 -15.92 3.16
N ASP A 206 -3.08 -15.33 2.00
CA ASP A 206 -2.08 -14.26 1.93
C ASP A 206 -2.56 -12.95 2.59
N LEU A 207 -3.88 -12.70 2.68
CA LEU A 207 -4.41 -11.53 3.38
C LEU A 207 -4.17 -11.61 4.89
N GLU A 208 -4.33 -12.80 5.49
CA GLU A 208 -4.00 -13.01 6.91
C GLU A 208 -2.51 -12.82 7.16
N VAL A 209 -1.67 -13.40 6.30
CA VAL A 209 -0.21 -13.25 6.39
C VAL A 209 0.19 -11.77 6.23
N ALA A 210 -0.40 -11.06 5.27
CA ALA A 210 -0.16 -9.63 5.07
C ALA A 210 -0.54 -8.80 6.31
N GLY A 211 -1.69 -9.11 6.92
CA GLY A 211 -2.13 -8.47 8.15
C GLY A 211 -1.20 -8.73 9.33
N MET A 212 -0.72 -9.97 9.50
CA MET A 212 0.26 -10.33 10.52
C MET A 212 1.60 -9.62 10.28
N CYS A 213 2.08 -9.55 9.04
CA CYS A 213 3.26 -8.77 8.68
C CYS A 213 3.11 -7.31 9.10
N GLY A 214 1.97 -6.67 8.77
CA GLY A 214 1.71 -5.29 9.15
C GLY A 214 1.62 -5.07 10.66
N LEU A 215 1.04 -6.03 11.40
CA LEU A 215 0.91 -5.95 12.86
C LEU A 215 2.27 -6.05 13.57
N LEU A 216 3.18 -6.88 13.06
CA LEU A 216 4.40 -7.27 13.76
C LEU A 216 5.68 -6.65 13.17
N HIS A 217 5.59 -5.89 12.06
CA HIS A 217 6.78 -5.37 11.36
C HIS A 217 7.74 -4.59 12.26
N ASP A 218 7.20 -3.84 13.21
CA ASP A 218 7.92 -2.94 14.12
C ASP A 218 8.12 -3.49 15.53
N ILE A 219 7.82 -4.76 15.79
CA ILE A 219 7.85 -5.35 17.14
C ILE A 219 9.22 -5.22 17.82
N GLY A 220 10.28 -5.19 17.04
CA GLY A 220 11.65 -5.00 17.55
C GLY A 220 11.94 -3.61 18.12
N LYS A 221 11.09 -2.61 17.87
CA LYS A 221 11.21 -1.27 18.50
C LYS A 221 11.10 -1.34 20.02
N LEU A 222 10.39 -2.34 20.54
CA LEU A 222 10.26 -2.59 21.98
C LEU A 222 11.56 -3.07 22.65
N ARG A 223 12.60 -3.35 21.87
CA ARG A 223 13.96 -3.68 22.35
C ARG A 223 14.96 -2.54 22.11
N VAL A 224 14.50 -1.41 21.56
CA VAL A 224 15.31 -0.20 21.42
C VAL A 224 15.24 0.59 22.74
N PRO A 225 16.34 1.16 23.24
CA PRO A 225 16.31 1.98 24.46
C PRO A 225 15.30 3.13 24.37
N ASP A 226 14.54 3.34 25.44
CA ASP A 226 13.46 4.34 25.51
C ASP A 226 13.94 5.77 25.22
N GLU A 227 15.17 6.11 25.64
CA GLU A 227 15.76 7.43 25.41
C GLU A 227 15.96 7.72 23.90
N ILE A 228 16.09 6.66 23.09
CA ILE A 228 16.23 6.76 21.64
C ILE A 228 14.86 6.64 20.97
N LEU A 229 14.05 5.68 21.39
CA LEU A 229 12.72 5.43 20.81
C LEU A 229 11.80 6.65 20.98
N ASN A 230 11.77 7.23 22.19
CA ASN A 230 10.88 8.33 22.58
C ASN A 230 11.56 9.71 22.57
N LYS A 231 12.73 9.84 21.91
CA LYS A 231 13.47 11.09 21.86
C LYS A 231 12.63 12.21 21.23
N PRO A 232 12.42 13.35 21.92
CA PRO A 232 11.72 14.50 21.36
C PRO A 232 12.65 15.27 20.41
N GLY A 233 12.78 14.81 19.17
CA GLY A 233 13.62 15.49 18.17
C GLY A 233 14.35 14.51 17.22
N PRO A 234 15.19 15.02 16.32
CA PRO A 234 15.94 14.18 15.39
C PRO A 234 16.98 13.31 16.12
N LEU A 235 17.14 12.08 15.64
CA LEU A 235 18.20 11.19 16.12
C LEU A 235 19.56 11.63 15.57
N SER A 236 20.60 11.52 16.39
CA SER A 236 21.99 11.61 15.91
C SER A 236 22.31 10.40 15.00
N PRO A 237 23.39 10.45 14.22
CA PRO A 237 23.79 9.28 13.41
C PRO A 237 23.99 8.01 14.23
N GLN A 238 24.55 8.11 15.45
CA GLN A 238 24.76 6.97 16.35
C GLN A 238 23.43 6.41 16.88
N GLU A 239 22.52 7.27 17.32
CA GLU A 239 21.18 6.88 17.76
C GLU A 239 20.37 6.27 16.62
N TYR A 240 20.52 6.79 15.39
CA TYR A 240 19.88 6.24 14.21
C TYR A 240 20.36 4.80 13.91
N GLU A 241 21.65 4.52 14.07
CA GLU A 241 22.19 3.15 13.94
C GLU A 241 21.62 2.21 15.01
N VAL A 242 21.38 2.69 16.23
CA VAL A 242 20.69 1.90 17.27
C VAL A 242 19.23 1.68 16.89
N MET A 243 18.53 2.73 16.43
CA MET A 243 17.14 2.62 15.98
C MET A 243 16.98 1.60 14.84
N ARG A 244 17.87 1.58 13.86
CA ARG A 244 17.82 0.62 12.73
C ARG A 244 17.86 -0.84 13.17
N LYS A 245 18.43 -1.14 14.35
CA LYS A 245 18.49 -2.51 14.88
C LYS A 245 17.12 -3.10 15.20
N HIS A 246 16.03 -2.29 15.24
CA HIS A 246 14.69 -2.84 15.49
C HIS A 246 14.32 -3.92 14.47
N THR A 247 14.79 -3.81 13.23
CA THR A 247 14.51 -4.82 12.19
C THR A 247 15.13 -6.17 12.53
N THR A 248 16.40 -6.18 12.94
CA THR A 248 17.11 -7.42 13.33
C THR A 248 16.61 -7.94 14.67
N LEU A 249 16.34 -7.07 15.65
CA LEU A 249 15.81 -7.47 16.96
C LEU A 249 14.39 -8.08 16.83
N GLY A 250 13.55 -7.50 15.98
CA GLY A 250 12.23 -8.04 15.70
C GLY A 250 12.28 -9.38 14.98
N HIS A 251 13.14 -9.52 13.97
CA HIS A 251 13.37 -10.78 13.29
C HIS A 251 13.83 -11.88 14.28
N GLU A 252 14.83 -11.57 15.13
CA GLU A 252 15.31 -12.53 16.14
C GLU A 252 14.23 -12.95 17.13
N LEU A 253 13.30 -12.05 17.45
CA LEU A 253 12.18 -12.34 18.33
C LEU A 253 11.16 -13.26 17.64
N LEU A 254 10.77 -12.97 16.41
CA LEU A 254 9.70 -13.68 15.70
C LEU A 254 10.14 -15.04 15.15
N LYS A 255 11.38 -15.20 14.73
CA LYS A 255 11.87 -16.49 14.17
C LYS A 255 11.88 -17.63 15.16
N GLN A 256 11.76 -17.35 16.46
CA GLN A 256 11.73 -18.36 17.52
C GLN A 256 10.34 -19.02 17.67
N ASP A 257 9.29 -18.41 17.13
CA ASP A 257 7.94 -18.95 17.19
C ASP A 257 7.63 -19.80 15.94
N PRO A 258 7.60 -21.13 16.03
CA PRO A 258 7.36 -22.02 14.91
C PRO A 258 5.90 -21.99 14.41
N SER A 259 4.99 -21.33 15.13
CA SER A 259 3.59 -21.17 14.73
C SER A 259 3.39 -20.06 13.69
N LEU A 260 4.37 -19.17 13.53
CA LEU A 260 4.33 -18.09 12.58
C LEU A 260 4.83 -18.53 11.20
N ASP A 261 4.20 -17.97 10.17
CA ASP A 261 4.75 -18.09 8.81
C ASP A 261 6.13 -17.40 8.76
N PRO A 262 7.18 -18.07 8.25
CA PRO A 262 8.53 -17.51 8.16
C PRO A 262 8.61 -16.16 7.44
N ILE A 263 7.68 -15.89 6.53
CA ILE A 263 7.62 -14.61 5.81
C ILE A 263 7.39 -13.42 6.76
N ILE A 264 6.74 -13.62 7.91
CA ILE A 264 6.47 -12.55 8.88
C ILE A 264 7.78 -12.03 9.47
N SER A 265 8.66 -12.95 9.89
CA SER A 265 9.98 -12.57 10.39
C SER A 265 10.89 -12.00 9.30
N ASP A 266 10.78 -12.49 8.05
CA ASP A 266 11.48 -11.94 6.88
C ASP A 266 11.05 -10.49 6.61
N VAL A 267 9.76 -10.22 6.61
CA VAL A 267 9.22 -8.86 6.41
C VAL A 267 9.67 -7.93 7.53
N THR A 268 9.63 -8.37 8.78
CA THR A 268 10.13 -7.59 9.92
C THR A 268 11.61 -7.20 9.74
N LEU A 269 12.43 -8.08 9.17
CA LEU A 269 13.83 -7.78 8.85
C LEU A 269 13.96 -6.78 7.70
N HIS A 270 13.13 -6.88 6.65
CA HIS A 270 13.38 -6.25 5.36
C HIS A 270 12.42 -5.12 4.96
N HIS A 271 11.45 -4.73 5.82
CA HIS A 271 10.47 -3.68 5.48
C HIS A 271 11.09 -2.28 5.27
N HIS A 272 12.33 -2.08 5.67
CA HIS A 272 13.12 -0.86 5.39
C HIS A 272 14.13 -1.04 4.26
N GLU A 273 14.14 -2.19 3.58
CA GLU A 273 14.90 -2.33 2.35
C GLU A 273 14.27 -1.49 1.24
N ARG A 274 15.11 -1.04 0.31
CA ARG A 274 14.73 -0.16 -0.79
C ARG A 274 15.07 -0.82 -2.11
N ILE A 275 14.23 -0.65 -3.12
CA ILE A 275 14.44 -1.25 -4.43
C ILE A 275 15.72 -0.74 -5.14
N ASP A 276 16.27 0.43 -4.72
CA ASP A 276 17.54 0.98 -5.19
C ASP A 276 18.78 0.40 -4.47
N GLY A 277 18.60 -0.58 -3.56
CA GLY A 277 19.68 -1.20 -2.79
C GLY A 277 20.31 -0.31 -1.71
N ARG A 278 19.66 0.79 -1.35
CA ARG A 278 20.12 1.74 -0.32
C ARG A 278 19.35 1.65 0.99
N GLY A 279 18.59 0.57 1.15
CA GLY A 279 17.85 0.27 2.36
C GLY A 279 18.71 -0.29 3.50
N TYR A 280 18.07 -0.84 4.50
CA TYR A 280 18.72 -1.56 5.60
C TYR A 280 17.84 -2.71 6.09
N PRO A 281 18.41 -3.72 6.75
CA PRO A 281 19.77 -3.83 7.27
C PRO A 281 20.79 -4.39 6.25
N GLN A 282 20.36 -5.04 5.18
CA GLN A 282 21.23 -5.85 4.30
C GLN A 282 21.53 -5.19 2.96
N GLN A 283 20.86 -4.06 2.64
CA GLN A 283 20.99 -3.36 1.35
C GLN A 283 20.69 -4.28 0.16
N LEU A 284 19.57 -5.01 0.27
CA LEU A 284 19.18 -6.02 -0.70
C LEU A 284 18.87 -5.40 -2.07
N PRO A 285 19.26 -6.06 -3.17
CA PRO A 285 18.76 -5.68 -4.48
C PRO A 285 17.25 -5.99 -4.58
N GLU A 286 16.55 -5.24 -5.43
CA GLU A 286 15.08 -5.29 -5.58
C GLU A 286 14.52 -6.73 -5.62
N TRP A 287 15.17 -7.63 -6.36
CA TRP A 287 14.69 -8.99 -6.58
C TRP A 287 14.77 -9.89 -5.34
N GLN A 288 15.57 -9.54 -4.33
CA GLN A 288 15.64 -10.25 -3.03
C GLN A 288 14.62 -9.75 -2.03
N ILE A 289 14.06 -8.55 -2.23
CA ILE A 289 13.05 -7.99 -1.33
C ILE A 289 11.72 -8.68 -1.61
N SER A 290 11.16 -9.38 -0.62
CA SER A 290 9.91 -10.09 -0.75
C SER A 290 8.77 -9.14 -1.13
N ARG A 291 7.73 -9.68 -1.79
CA ARG A 291 6.55 -8.89 -2.17
C ARG A 291 5.88 -8.25 -0.95
N PHE A 292 5.80 -8.98 0.15
CA PHE A 292 5.21 -8.48 1.39
C PHE A 292 6.06 -7.35 2.00
N ALA A 293 7.39 -7.46 2.01
CA ALA A 293 8.26 -6.39 2.51
C ALA A 293 8.11 -5.11 1.68
N ARG A 294 8.03 -5.20 0.34
CA ARG A 294 7.77 -4.04 -0.54
C ARG A 294 6.40 -3.42 -0.28
N LEU A 295 5.39 -4.23 0.01
CA LEU A 295 4.05 -3.77 0.32
C LEU A 295 4.01 -3.03 1.66
N ILE A 296 4.61 -3.62 2.72
CA ILE A 296 4.70 -3.00 4.05
C ILE A 296 5.49 -1.69 3.99
N ALA A 297 6.60 -1.62 3.26
CA ALA A 297 7.39 -0.39 3.13
C ALA A 297 6.57 0.81 2.62
N ILE A 298 5.63 0.58 1.69
CA ILE A 298 4.74 1.64 1.18
C ILE A 298 3.71 2.05 2.22
N VAL A 299 3.07 1.06 2.87
CA VAL A 299 2.00 1.30 3.85
C VAL A 299 2.55 1.96 5.10
N ASP A 300 3.67 1.47 5.64
CA ASP A 300 4.35 2.05 6.79
C ASP A 300 4.77 3.50 6.52
N ALA A 301 5.43 3.77 5.38
CA ALA A 301 5.80 5.12 5.00
C ALA A 301 4.59 6.06 4.90
N TYR A 302 3.46 5.58 4.35
CA TYR A 302 2.22 6.34 4.27
C TYR A 302 1.66 6.66 5.66
N ASP A 303 1.53 5.65 6.55
CA ASP A 303 1.02 5.85 7.90
C ASP A 303 1.95 6.77 8.72
N ALA A 304 3.26 6.56 8.62
CA ALA A 304 4.26 7.40 9.29
C ALA A 304 4.21 8.88 8.84
N MET A 305 3.89 9.15 7.58
CA MET A 305 3.73 10.51 7.06
C MET A 305 2.42 11.16 7.48
N THR A 306 1.34 10.41 7.52
CA THR A 306 -0.01 10.94 7.79
C THR A 306 -0.39 10.94 9.26
N SER A 307 0.41 10.32 10.13
CA SER A 307 0.18 10.27 11.59
C SER A 307 0.88 11.41 12.32
N ASP A 308 0.19 11.95 13.35
CA ASP A 308 0.78 12.91 14.25
C ASP A 308 1.82 12.23 15.13
N ARG A 309 2.94 12.87 15.33
CA ARG A 309 4.00 12.44 16.24
C ARG A 309 4.21 13.49 17.30
N CYS A 310 4.82 13.13 18.43
CA CYS A 310 5.05 14.05 19.55
C CYS A 310 5.76 15.36 19.16
N TYR A 311 6.46 15.37 18.02
CA TYR A 311 7.25 16.53 17.54
C TYR A 311 6.80 17.06 16.16
N ARG A 312 5.78 16.48 15.52
CA ARG A 312 5.30 16.89 14.19
C ARG A 312 3.87 16.44 13.94
N ASP A 313 3.04 17.35 13.47
CA ASP A 313 1.71 17.00 12.93
C ASP A 313 1.84 16.15 11.66
N GLY A 314 0.90 15.23 11.47
CA GLY A 314 0.80 14.44 10.26
C GLY A 314 0.51 15.31 9.04
N MET A 315 1.11 14.98 7.92
CA MET A 315 0.81 15.68 6.67
C MET A 315 -0.52 15.22 6.07
N SER A 316 -1.04 16.01 5.13
CA SER A 316 -2.26 15.61 4.42
C SER A 316 -2.04 14.30 3.63
N PRO A 317 -3.08 13.45 3.50
CA PRO A 317 -3.01 12.27 2.65
C PRO A 317 -2.56 12.56 1.22
N ALA A 318 -2.98 13.68 0.66
CA ALA A 318 -2.58 14.11 -0.68
C ALA A 318 -1.07 14.38 -0.78
N ASP A 319 -0.47 14.99 0.25
CA ASP A 319 0.98 15.24 0.27
C ASP A 319 1.77 13.95 0.47
N ALA A 320 1.30 13.05 1.35
CA ALA A 320 1.90 11.74 1.56
C ALA A 320 1.91 10.92 0.25
N VAL A 321 0.79 10.86 -0.45
CA VAL A 321 0.67 10.20 -1.76
C VAL A 321 1.62 10.82 -2.80
N ARG A 322 1.78 12.16 -2.80
CA ARG A 322 2.72 12.86 -3.70
C ARG A 322 4.17 12.47 -3.40
N ILE A 323 4.52 12.33 -2.12
CA ILE A 323 5.86 11.89 -1.70
C ILE A 323 6.13 10.44 -2.10
N LEU A 324 5.18 9.52 -1.87
CA LEU A 324 5.29 8.13 -2.33
C LEU A 324 5.51 8.07 -3.85
N TYR A 325 4.69 8.80 -4.61
CA TYR A 325 4.80 8.83 -6.06
C TYR A 325 6.15 9.39 -6.55
N LYS A 326 6.68 10.41 -5.88
CA LYS A 326 7.99 10.98 -6.19
C LYS A 326 9.13 9.98 -5.98
N ASN A 327 9.02 9.14 -4.96
CA ASN A 327 10.05 8.17 -4.58
C ASN A 327 9.82 6.77 -5.18
N ARG A 328 8.81 6.60 -6.05
CA ARG A 328 8.60 5.35 -6.78
C ARG A 328 9.78 5.06 -7.72
N ALA A 329 10.04 3.80 -7.96
CA ALA A 329 11.18 3.32 -8.75
C ALA A 329 12.57 3.67 -8.17
N GLN A 330 12.62 4.22 -6.96
CA GLN A 330 13.85 4.45 -6.20
C GLN A 330 13.75 3.78 -4.82
N GLN A 331 12.90 4.31 -3.96
CA GLN A 331 12.68 3.72 -2.65
C GLN A 331 11.64 2.59 -2.70
N PHE A 332 10.56 2.79 -3.45
CA PHE A 332 9.40 1.91 -3.50
C PHE A 332 9.17 1.32 -4.88
N ASP A 333 8.60 0.14 -4.91
CA ASP A 333 8.11 -0.51 -6.14
C ASP A 333 7.09 0.40 -6.83
N ALA A 334 7.36 0.72 -8.11
CA ALA A 334 6.59 1.72 -8.85
C ALA A 334 5.12 1.29 -9.07
N ASP A 335 4.91 0.05 -9.47
CA ASP A 335 3.59 -0.49 -9.77
C ASP A 335 2.75 -0.61 -8.49
N MET A 336 3.39 -1.03 -7.40
CA MET A 336 2.74 -1.08 -6.08
C MET A 336 2.36 0.32 -5.57
N VAL A 337 3.24 1.33 -5.71
CA VAL A 337 2.88 2.71 -5.34
C VAL A 337 1.68 3.20 -6.13
N GLU A 338 1.66 2.98 -7.43
CA GLU A 338 0.54 3.41 -8.27
C GLU A 338 -0.76 2.66 -7.91
N ALA A 339 -0.68 1.37 -7.60
CA ALA A 339 -1.80 0.58 -7.11
C ALA A 339 -2.29 1.09 -5.74
N PHE A 340 -1.37 1.37 -4.80
CA PHE A 340 -1.71 1.93 -3.49
C PHE A 340 -2.44 3.27 -3.62
N ILE A 341 -1.96 4.16 -4.50
CA ILE A 341 -2.62 5.44 -4.77
C ILE A 341 -4.01 5.24 -5.39
N ARG A 342 -4.20 4.22 -6.22
CA ARG A 342 -5.54 3.89 -6.75
C ARG A 342 -6.48 3.42 -5.66
N MET A 343 -5.99 2.61 -4.71
CA MET A 343 -6.77 2.09 -3.60
C MET A 343 -7.16 3.18 -2.60
N ILE A 344 -6.17 3.90 -2.08
CA ILE A 344 -6.40 4.84 -0.96
C ILE A 344 -7.07 6.15 -1.43
N GLY A 345 -6.84 6.56 -2.67
CA GLY A 345 -7.30 7.83 -3.22
C GLY A 345 -6.53 9.04 -2.70
N ILE A 346 -6.90 10.22 -3.19
CA ILE A 346 -6.33 11.51 -2.72
C ILE A 346 -7.05 11.98 -1.45
N TYR A 347 -8.33 11.66 -1.33
CA TYR A 347 -9.17 11.91 -0.17
C TYR A 347 -9.64 10.57 0.39
N PRO A 348 -8.88 9.94 1.31
CA PRO A 348 -9.24 8.65 1.89
C PRO A 348 -10.56 8.68 2.66
N PRO A 349 -11.23 7.54 2.85
CA PRO A 349 -12.41 7.44 3.71
C PRO A 349 -12.13 8.03 5.10
N GLY A 350 -13.08 8.78 5.65
CA GLY A 350 -12.96 9.53 6.91
C GLY A 350 -12.26 10.89 6.77
N SER A 351 -11.87 11.34 5.56
CA SER A 351 -11.37 12.71 5.37
C SER A 351 -12.52 13.72 5.45
N LEU A 352 -12.29 14.82 6.19
CA LEU A 352 -13.19 15.97 6.16
C LEU A 352 -12.79 16.89 4.99
N VAL A 353 -13.78 17.35 4.23
CA VAL A 353 -13.55 18.15 3.00
C VAL A 353 -14.54 19.30 2.89
N GLU A 354 -14.12 20.40 2.29
CA GLU A 354 -14.99 21.47 1.81
C GLU A 354 -15.26 21.30 0.33
N LEU A 355 -16.53 21.42 -0.07
CA LEU A 355 -16.94 21.38 -1.46
C LEU A 355 -16.90 22.80 -2.10
N ASN A 356 -16.84 22.88 -3.42
CA ASN A 356 -16.87 24.13 -4.18
C ASN A 356 -18.15 24.96 -3.92
N THR A 357 -19.23 24.29 -3.50
CA THR A 357 -20.48 24.92 -3.08
C THR A 357 -20.44 25.53 -1.69
N GLY A 358 -19.33 25.34 -0.94
CA GLY A 358 -19.20 25.77 0.45
C GLY A 358 -19.71 24.77 1.48
N GLU A 359 -20.34 23.68 1.09
CA GLU A 359 -20.76 22.60 1.98
C GLU A 359 -19.57 21.88 2.61
N VAL A 360 -19.74 21.28 3.80
CA VAL A 360 -18.73 20.45 4.46
C VAL A 360 -19.20 19.01 4.50
N ALA A 361 -18.30 18.08 4.13
CA ALA A 361 -18.63 16.68 4.01
C ALA A 361 -17.51 15.77 4.52
N LEU A 362 -17.87 14.55 4.97
CA LEU A 362 -16.95 13.44 5.23
C LEU A 362 -16.89 12.50 4.03
N VAL A 363 -15.69 12.06 3.68
CA VAL A 363 -15.49 11.03 2.65
C VAL A 363 -15.94 9.69 3.22
N VAL A 364 -16.92 9.06 2.58
CA VAL A 364 -17.48 7.75 2.94
C VAL A 364 -16.65 6.63 2.34
N SER A 365 -16.46 6.68 1.01
CA SER A 365 -15.65 5.69 0.29
C SER A 365 -14.98 6.30 -0.94
N THR A 366 -13.90 5.69 -1.40
CA THR A 366 -13.17 6.12 -2.61
C THR A 366 -13.71 5.39 -3.84
N HIS A 367 -13.48 5.99 -5.01
CA HIS A 367 -13.76 5.37 -6.31
C HIS A 367 -12.45 5.13 -7.06
N PRO A 368 -12.02 3.88 -7.27
CA PRO A 368 -10.71 3.55 -7.86
C PRO A 368 -10.45 4.20 -9.23
N GLY A 369 -11.49 4.35 -10.05
CA GLY A 369 -11.41 4.98 -11.37
C GLY A 369 -11.56 6.51 -11.37
N ARG A 370 -12.00 7.14 -10.25
CA ARG A 370 -12.32 8.57 -10.15
C ARG A 370 -11.77 9.17 -8.86
N LYS A 371 -10.44 9.24 -8.75
CA LYS A 371 -9.67 9.60 -7.54
C LYS A 371 -10.06 10.91 -6.86
N LEU A 372 -10.62 11.88 -7.60
CA LEU A 372 -11.04 13.20 -7.10
C LEU A 372 -12.55 13.28 -6.82
N LYS A 373 -13.30 12.22 -7.09
CA LYS A 373 -14.77 12.20 -6.98
C LYS A 373 -15.23 11.04 -6.10
N PRO A 374 -14.88 11.05 -4.79
CA PRO A 374 -15.32 10.02 -3.85
C PRO A 374 -16.82 10.13 -3.56
N LYS A 375 -17.36 9.12 -2.86
CA LYS A 375 -18.64 9.22 -2.19
C LYS A 375 -18.46 9.99 -0.88
N VAL A 376 -19.28 11.01 -0.64
CA VAL A 376 -19.20 11.88 0.53
C VAL A 376 -20.51 11.93 1.28
N GLU A 377 -20.47 12.17 2.59
CA GLU A 377 -21.63 12.47 3.42
C GLU A 377 -21.61 13.97 3.76
N ILE A 378 -22.58 14.74 3.25
CA ILE A 378 -22.70 16.16 3.50
C ILE A 378 -23.26 16.35 4.90
N LEU A 379 -22.57 17.15 5.74
CA LEU A 379 -22.90 17.38 7.15
C LEU A 379 -23.27 18.84 7.45
N LEU A 380 -22.69 19.80 6.71
CA LEU A 380 -23.00 21.22 6.85
C LEU A 380 -23.37 21.83 5.49
N ASP A 381 -24.24 22.84 5.51
CA ASP A 381 -24.55 23.66 4.35
C ASP A 381 -23.42 24.68 4.00
N ASN A 382 -23.65 25.52 3.01
CA ASN A 382 -22.73 26.57 2.58
C ASN A 382 -22.49 27.66 3.64
N ASN A 383 -23.41 27.84 4.60
CA ASN A 383 -23.28 28.75 5.73
C ASN A 383 -22.69 28.08 6.97
N LYS A 384 -22.24 26.81 6.86
CA LYS A 384 -21.68 25.99 7.93
C LYS A 384 -22.70 25.63 9.02
N HIS A 385 -23.99 25.62 8.70
CA HIS A 385 -25.03 25.12 9.60
C HIS A 385 -25.23 23.61 9.39
N PRO A 386 -25.49 22.84 10.49
CA PRO A 386 -25.78 21.41 10.39
C PRO A 386 -26.98 21.11 9.50
N VAL A 387 -26.86 20.11 8.63
CA VAL A 387 -27.97 19.60 7.83
C VAL A 387 -28.25 18.14 8.17
N THR A 388 -29.41 17.63 7.78
CA THR A 388 -29.64 16.18 7.79
C THR A 388 -28.59 15.49 6.93
N PRO A 389 -27.75 14.60 7.50
CA PRO A 389 -26.69 13.94 6.77
C PRO A 389 -27.23 13.20 5.54
N ARG A 390 -26.59 13.44 4.39
CA ARG A 390 -26.95 12.78 3.13
C ARG A 390 -25.69 12.31 2.39
N VAL A 391 -25.72 11.08 1.93
CA VAL A 391 -24.65 10.53 1.13
C VAL A 391 -24.83 10.92 -0.33
N MET A 392 -23.74 11.36 -0.96
CA MET A 392 -23.69 11.74 -2.37
C MET A 392 -22.44 11.16 -3.04
N ASP A 393 -22.61 10.57 -4.21
CA ASP A 393 -21.50 10.14 -5.05
C ASP A 393 -21.09 11.28 -5.99
N LEU A 394 -19.91 11.87 -5.73
CA LEU A 394 -19.39 12.98 -6.55
C LEU A 394 -19.02 12.54 -7.99
N GLY A 395 -18.91 11.24 -8.22
CA GLY A 395 -18.66 10.67 -9.53
C GLY A 395 -19.89 10.44 -10.41
N SER A 396 -21.09 10.41 -9.81
CA SER A 396 -22.34 10.03 -10.49
C SER A 396 -23.41 11.11 -10.39
N GLN A 397 -23.03 12.38 -10.25
CA GLN A 397 -23.96 13.51 -10.15
C GLN A 397 -24.73 13.72 -11.46
N THR A 398 -26.02 14.06 -11.32
CA THR A 398 -26.90 14.44 -12.42
C THR A 398 -27.27 15.91 -12.30
N THR A 399 -27.79 16.50 -13.36
CA THR A 399 -28.27 17.90 -13.36
C THR A 399 -29.44 18.12 -12.40
N THR A 400 -30.13 17.06 -11.99
CA THR A 400 -31.22 17.10 -11.00
C THR A 400 -30.73 17.22 -9.58
N ASP A 401 -29.44 16.92 -9.31
CA ASP A 401 -28.81 17.01 -8.00
C ASP A 401 -28.42 18.44 -7.59
N GLY A 402 -28.72 19.42 -8.42
CA GLY A 402 -28.34 20.82 -8.25
C GLY A 402 -26.96 21.12 -8.86
N PRO A 403 -26.20 22.11 -8.32
CA PRO A 403 -24.90 22.48 -8.86
C PRO A 403 -23.91 21.32 -8.70
N VAL A 404 -23.06 21.13 -9.72
CA VAL A 404 -22.01 20.10 -9.68
C VAL A 404 -21.06 20.37 -8.51
N ARG A 405 -20.93 19.38 -7.65
CA ARG A 405 -20.07 19.45 -6.46
C ARG A 405 -18.71 18.80 -6.76
N GLU A 406 -17.67 19.49 -6.32
CA GLU A 406 -16.29 19.02 -6.38
C GLU A 406 -15.61 19.34 -5.05
N ILE A 407 -14.60 18.58 -4.68
CA ILE A 407 -13.82 18.89 -3.47
C ILE A 407 -12.95 20.10 -3.78
N LYS A 408 -13.16 21.17 -3.02
CA LYS A 408 -12.38 22.40 -3.07
C LYS A 408 -11.07 22.26 -2.27
N ALA A 409 -11.16 21.72 -1.05
CA ALA A 409 -10.01 21.57 -0.17
C ALA A 409 -10.24 20.47 0.89
N PRO A 410 -9.18 19.78 1.36
CA PRO A 410 -9.25 19.00 2.60
C PRO A 410 -9.35 19.93 3.80
N LEU A 411 -10.02 19.48 4.85
CA LEU A 411 -10.13 20.15 6.14
C LEU A 411 -9.46 19.30 7.23
N PRO A 412 -8.87 19.92 8.28
CA PRO A 412 -8.39 19.18 9.42
C PRO A 412 -9.57 18.55 10.18
N ASP A 413 -9.32 17.43 10.85
CA ASP A 413 -10.31 16.84 11.75
C ASP A 413 -10.66 17.82 12.86
N GLY A 414 -11.94 17.88 13.25
CA GLY A 414 -12.44 18.88 14.20
C GLY A 414 -12.84 20.24 13.61
N ALA A 415 -12.57 20.50 12.32
CA ALA A 415 -13.00 21.73 11.67
C ALA A 415 -14.53 21.88 11.75
N PHE A 416 -14.98 23.10 12.06
CA PHE A 416 -16.41 23.43 12.29
C PHE A 416 -17.09 22.57 13.36
N GLY A 417 -16.34 22.02 14.32
CA GLY A 417 -16.85 21.15 15.38
C GLY A 417 -17.18 19.71 14.91
N ILE A 418 -16.81 19.34 13.69
CA ILE A 418 -17.00 17.98 13.16
C ILE A 418 -15.72 17.17 13.35
N SER A 419 -15.82 16.10 14.15
CA SER A 419 -14.75 15.09 14.25
C SER A 419 -15.23 13.75 13.71
N LEU A 420 -14.32 12.98 13.13
CA LEU A 420 -14.59 11.63 12.64
C LEU A 420 -15.06 10.72 13.78
N GLU A 421 -14.40 10.79 14.95
CA GLU A 421 -14.76 10.02 16.14
C GLU A 421 -16.20 10.34 16.61
N GLY A 422 -16.54 11.63 16.67
CA GLY A 422 -17.90 12.07 17.00
C GLY A 422 -18.95 11.53 16.02
N ARG A 423 -18.61 11.50 14.72
CA ARG A 423 -19.49 10.95 13.68
C ARG A 423 -19.68 9.44 13.81
N VAL A 424 -18.61 8.70 14.08
CA VAL A 424 -18.65 7.25 14.33
C VAL A 424 -19.59 6.96 15.53
N LYS A 425 -19.41 7.65 16.66
CA LYS A 425 -20.28 7.50 17.85
C LYS A 425 -21.74 7.75 17.53
N GLN A 426 -22.06 8.77 16.74
CA GLN A 426 -23.44 9.06 16.31
C GLN A 426 -24.04 7.95 15.44
N LEU A 427 -23.28 7.40 14.48
CA LEU A 427 -23.75 6.32 13.63
C LEU A 427 -23.98 5.04 14.44
N MET A 428 -23.07 4.69 15.34
CA MET A 428 -23.24 3.53 16.24
C MET A 428 -24.47 3.65 17.14
N ALA A 429 -24.70 4.83 17.73
CA ALA A 429 -25.88 5.06 18.55
C ALA A 429 -27.21 4.90 17.78
N LYS A 430 -27.26 5.38 16.53
CA LYS A 430 -28.42 5.17 15.65
C LYS A 430 -28.67 3.69 15.32
N THR A 431 -27.61 2.93 15.08
CA THR A 431 -27.72 1.50 14.77
C THR A 431 -28.32 0.73 15.96
N ILE A 432 -27.91 1.04 17.19
CA ILE A 432 -28.47 0.43 18.41
C ILE A 432 -29.93 0.78 18.55
N ALA A 433 -30.29 2.05 18.37
CA ALA A 433 -31.69 2.52 18.51
C ALA A 433 -32.63 1.89 17.47
N ASN A 434 -32.15 1.51 16.30
CA ASN A 434 -32.96 0.87 15.24
C ASN A 434 -33.17 -0.64 15.45
N HIS A 435 -32.43 -1.26 16.37
CA HIS A 435 -32.52 -2.70 16.68
C HIS A 435 -33.18 -2.95 18.07
N SER A 436 -33.49 -1.89 18.80
CA SER A 436 -34.27 -1.90 20.07
C SER A 436 -35.74 -1.63 19.80
#